data_73d026f8a39f956248c5ba70c4d99c32
#
_entry.id   73d026f8a39f956248c5ba70c4d99c32
#
_cell.length_a   1.000
_cell.length_b   1.000
_cell.length_c   1.000
_cell.angle_alpha   90.00
_cell.angle_beta   90.00
_cell.angle_gamma   90.00
#
_symmetry.space_group_name_H-M   'P 1'
#
loop_
_entity.id
_entity.type
_entity.pdbx_description
1 polymer ?
#
loop_
_entity_poly.entity_id
_entity_poly.type
_entity_poly.pdbx_seq_one_letter_code
_entity_poly.pdbx_strand_id
1 'polypeptide(L)'
;ATPWRTLEHIAGVHHVAVSVARDLKRAGVPIDLPLVSAAAAGHDIGKFGCRPGERVPYLHYYYTDLWFRRRHMEDIGYVAANHSVWDLEIENLSAESLVLVYADFRVKQSRGADGGEIAELFSLKDAFDVILGKLDNVDDAKRRRYQFVYAKLRDFEEYLTYFGVDTTLETSGVPPVSRRDAALASPDQVVYYLRYTAVDHNIRLMHRLGREHLFLATLEAARSEKDAGRLRAYVAIFDEYFTYWSAGQKEQTLDFLYELLLSADGDIRRHAAALIGRVLAGFL
;
A
#
# COMPACT_ATOMS: atom_id res chain seq x y z
N ALA A 1 -2.79 -23.09 13.17
CA ALA A 1 -2.41 -22.96 11.76
C ALA A 1 -3.10 -21.70 11.23
N THR A 2 -2.34 -20.74 10.76
CA THR A 2 -2.88 -19.55 10.12
C THR A 2 -3.47 -19.95 8.77
N PRO A 3 -4.65 -19.41 8.37
CA PRO A 3 -5.23 -19.71 7.07
C PRO A 3 -4.46 -19.07 5.91
N TRP A 4 -3.47 -18.23 6.21
CA TRP A 4 -2.71 -17.46 5.24
C TRP A 4 -1.30 -18.04 5.09
N ARG A 5 -1.03 -18.62 3.94
CA ARG A 5 0.29 -19.07 3.55
C ARG A 5 1.00 -17.87 2.94
N THR A 6 1.91 -17.25 3.66
CA THR A 6 2.58 -16.01 3.23
C THR A 6 4.09 -16.03 3.49
N LEU A 7 4.61 -17.10 4.11
CA LEU A 7 6.02 -17.15 4.52
C LEU A 7 6.98 -17.16 3.32
N GLU A 8 6.65 -17.91 2.27
CA GLU A 8 7.45 -17.95 1.04
C GLU A 8 7.45 -16.60 0.32
N HIS A 9 6.29 -15.92 0.29
CA HIS A 9 6.21 -14.57 -0.23
C HIS A 9 7.08 -13.60 0.58
N ILE A 10 6.98 -13.62 1.91
CA ILE A 10 7.79 -12.79 2.80
C ILE A 10 9.28 -13.05 2.57
N ALA A 11 9.69 -14.31 2.45
CA ALA A 11 11.08 -14.66 2.19
C ALA A 11 11.57 -14.14 0.83
N GLY A 12 10.75 -14.27 -0.21
CA GLY A 12 11.06 -13.74 -1.54
C GLY A 12 11.16 -12.21 -1.55
N VAL A 13 10.20 -11.51 -0.94
CA VAL A 13 10.22 -10.04 -0.82
C VAL A 13 11.46 -9.59 -0.04
N HIS A 14 11.75 -10.23 1.08
CA HIS A 14 12.94 -9.92 1.88
C HIS A 14 14.23 -10.09 1.05
N HIS A 15 14.35 -11.19 0.30
CA HIS A 15 15.52 -11.44 -0.54
C HIS A 15 15.71 -10.33 -1.58
N VAL A 16 14.66 -9.98 -2.31
CA VAL A 16 14.70 -8.93 -3.35
C VAL A 16 15.02 -7.57 -2.72
N ALA A 17 14.31 -7.19 -1.66
CA ALA A 17 14.49 -5.90 -1.01
C ALA A 17 15.90 -5.71 -0.46
N VAL A 18 16.45 -6.72 0.21
CA VAL A 18 17.81 -6.67 0.78
C VAL A 18 18.88 -6.65 -0.33
N SER A 19 18.69 -7.39 -1.42
CA SER A 19 19.62 -7.37 -2.55
C SER A 19 19.68 -5.99 -3.21
N VAL A 20 18.52 -5.42 -3.55
CA VAL A 20 18.41 -4.06 -4.13
C VAL A 20 18.98 -3.00 -3.19
N ALA A 21 18.61 -3.03 -1.91
CA ALA A 21 19.10 -2.07 -0.94
C ALA A 21 20.62 -2.14 -0.75
N ARG A 22 21.20 -3.34 -0.78
CA ARG A 22 22.64 -3.54 -0.70
C ARG A 22 23.37 -2.93 -1.88
N ASP A 23 22.85 -3.13 -3.08
CA ASP A 23 23.47 -2.60 -4.28
C ASP A 23 23.34 -1.07 -4.33
N LEU A 24 22.19 -0.50 -3.95
CA LEU A 24 22.03 0.95 -3.78
C LEU A 24 23.03 1.50 -2.78
N LYS A 25 23.22 0.84 -1.63
CA LYS A 25 24.21 1.26 -0.62
C LYS A 25 25.64 1.21 -1.17
N ARG A 26 25.99 0.20 -1.96
CA ARG A 26 27.29 0.11 -2.64
C ARG A 26 27.49 1.23 -3.67
N ALA A 27 26.42 1.63 -4.33
CA ALA A 27 26.42 2.72 -5.29
C ALA A 27 26.45 4.12 -4.61
N GLY A 28 26.47 4.17 -3.27
CA GLY A 28 26.57 5.41 -2.51
C GLY A 28 25.24 6.07 -2.19
N VAL A 29 24.11 5.42 -2.49
CA VAL A 29 22.79 5.91 -2.09
C VAL A 29 22.61 5.70 -0.58
N PRO A 30 22.24 6.76 0.18
CA PRO A 30 22.00 6.64 1.61
C PRO A 30 20.73 5.81 1.85
N ILE A 31 20.90 4.57 2.29
CA ILE A 31 19.82 3.62 2.62
C ILE A 31 20.16 2.85 3.88
N ASP A 32 19.18 2.69 4.77
CA ASP A 32 19.30 1.88 5.99
C ASP A 32 18.96 0.41 5.68
N LEU A 33 20.00 -0.37 5.42
CA LEU A 33 19.86 -1.80 5.07
C LEU A 33 19.22 -2.64 6.18
N PRO A 34 19.58 -2.49 7.49
CA PRO A 34 18.85 -3.13 8.58
C PRO A 34 17.35 -2.80 8.62
N LEU A 35 16.98 -1.55 8.38
CA LEU A 35 15.59 -1.11 8.34
C LEU A 35 14.84 -1.78 7.19
N VAL A 36 15.40 -1.79 5.98
CA VAL A 36 14.82 -2.52 4.84
C VAL A 36 14.64 -4.00 5.16
N SER A 37 15.67 -4.64 5.73
CA SER A 37 15.62 -6.06 6.07
C SER A 37 14.52 -6.37 7.09
N ALA A 38 14.42 -5.58 8.16
CA ALA A 38 13.43 -5.78 9.21
C ALA A 38 12.00 -5.50 8.70
N ALA A 39 11.83 -4.44 7.91
CA ALA A 39 10.54 -4.09 7.33
C ALA A 39 10.07 -5.14 6.31
N ALA A 40 10.96 -5.61 5.44
CA ALA A 40 10.63 -6.64 4.46
C ALA A 40 10.28 -7.99 5.12
N ALA A 41 10.97 -8.35 6.20
CA ALA A 41 10.64 -9.56 6.98
C ALA A 41 9.28 -9.48 7.68
N GLY A 42 8.81 -8.27 8.00
CA GLY A 42 7.57 -8.05 8.76
C GLY A 42 6.42 -7.38 7.98
N HIS A 43 6.58 -7.09 6.70
CA HIS A 43 5.60 -6.28 5.94
C HIS A 43 4.18 -6.88 5.96
N ASP A 44 4.08 -8.17 5.92
CA ASP A 44 2.85 -8.95 5.88
C ASP A 44 2.42 -9.53 7.24
N ILE A 45 3.10 -9.18 8.34
CA ILE A 45 2.80 -9.73 9.67
C ILE A 45 1.34 -9.49 10.07
N GLY A 46 0.74 -8.43 9.58
CA GLY A 46 -0.66 -8.09 9.84
C GLY A 46 -1.67 -9.07 9.27
N LYS A 47 -1.30 -9.88 8.25
CA LYS A 47 -2.16 -10.95 7.73
C LYS A 47 -2.49 -11.97 8.82
N PHE A 48 -1.57 -12.24 9.74
CA PHE A 48 -1.79 -13.13 10.87
C PHE A 48 -2.74 -12.53 11.94
N GLY A 49 -2.94 -11.22 11.93
CA GLY A 49 -3.88 -10.52 12.80
C GLY A 49 -5.31 -10.44 12.26
N CYS A 50 -5.52 -10.68 10.96
CA CYS A 50 -6.84 -10.63 10.34
C CYS A 50 -7.70 -11.79 10.81
N ARG A 51 -8.98 -11.49 11.12
CA ARG A 51 -9.96 -12.49 11.55
C ARG A 51 -10.67 -13.11 10.35
N PRO A 52 -11.25 -14.30 10.50
CA PRO A 52 -12.13 -14.86 9.46
C PRO A 52 -13.25 -13.88 9.08
N GLY A 53 -13.45 -13.65 7.80
CA GLY A 53 -14.46 -12.73 7.27
C GLY A 53 -14.02 -11.26 7.18
N GLU A 54 -12.86 -10.91 7.70
CA GLU A 54 -12.30 -9.56 7.51
C GLU A 54 -11.70 -9.40 6.10
N ARG A 55 -11.74 -8.16 5.60
CA ARG A 55 -11.16 -7.81 4.28
C ARG A 55 -9.65 -7.63 4.40
N VAL A 56 -8.91 -8.73 4.27
CA VAL A 56 -7.45 -8.78 4.38
C VAL A 56 -6.72 -7.71 3.56
N PRO A 57 -7.10 -7.42 2.28
CA PRO A 57 -6.43 -6.40 1.49
C PRO A 57 -6.42 -5.00 2.13
N TYR A 58 -7.37 -4.72 3.04
CA TYR A 58 -7.47 -3.42 3.71
C TYR A 58 -6.96 -3.44 5.14
N LEU A 59 -7.03 -4.59 5.81
CA LEU A 59 -6.81 -4.66 7.26
C LEU A 59 -5.41 -5.12 7.64
N HIS A 60 -4.72 -5.85 6.76
CA HIS A 60 -3.40 -6.34 7.13
C HIS A 60 -2.38 -5.21 7.36
N TYR A 61 -2.48 -4.07 6.65
CA TYR A 61 -1.63 -2.88 6.91
C TYR A 61 -1.84 -2.33 8.32
N TYR A 62 -3.11 -2.18 8.71
CA TYR A 62 -3.45 -1.72 10.05
C TYR A 62 -2.89 -2.65 11.12
N TYR A 63 -3.05 -3.96 10.96
CA TYR A 63 -2.52 -4.93 11.91
C TYR A 63 -0.99 -5.01 11.88
N THR A 64 -0.35 -4.80 10.73
CA THR A 64 1.10 -4.65 10.61
C THR A 64 1.58 -3.46 11.42
N ASP A 65 1.03 -2.28 11.20
CA ASP A 65 1.36 -1.07 11.95
C ASP A 65 1.13 -1.26 13.46
N LEU A 66 -0.03 -1.77 13.83
CA LEU A 66 -0.37 -2.03 15.24
C LEU A 66 0.60 -2.99 15.90
N TRP A 67 1.07 -4.02 15.18
CA TRP A 67 2.02 -5.01 15.70
C TRP A 67 3.36 -4.37 16.03
N PHE A 68 3.89 -3.53 15.15
CA PHE A 68 5.16 -2.83 15.34
C PHE A 68 5.05 -1.76 16.43
N ARG A 69 4.00 -0.95 16.46
CA ARG A 69 3.76 0.06 17.51
C ARG A 69 3.73 -0.54 18.91
N ARG A 70 3.04 -1.66 19.08
CA ARG A 70 2.97 -2.36 20.37
C ARG A 70 4.32 -2.86 20.87
N ARG A 71 5.35 -2.86 20.01
CA ARG A 71 6.71 -3.29 20.31
C ARG A 71 7.73 -2.17 20.28
N HIS A 72 7.25 -0.93 20.18
CA HIS A 72 8.11 0.26 20.07
C HIS A 72 9.11 0.16 18.91
N MET A 73 8.64 -0.30 17.75
CA MET A 73 9.38 -0.46 16.50
C MET A 73 8.74 0.38 15.39
N GLU A 74 8.42 1.64 15.68
CA GLU A 74 7.63 2.52 14.82
C GLU A 74 8.30 2.76 13.47
N ASP A 75 9.63 2.91 13.44
CA ASP A 75 10.38 3.14 12.20
C ASP A 75 10.26 1.94 11.24
N ILE A 76 10.36 0.72 11.77
CA ILE A 76 10.15 -0.50 10.98
C ILE A 76 8.68 -0.58 10.53
N GLY A 77 7.76 -0.29 11.45
CA GLY A 77 6.33 -0.27 11.18
C GLY A 77 5.93 0.69 10.06
N TYR A 78 6.57 1.87 10.03
CA TYR A 78 6.38 2.85 8.96
C TYR A 78 6.72 2.28 7.58
N VAL A 79 7.90 1.71 7.41
CA VAL A 79 8.33 1.14 6.14
C VAL A 79 7.50 -0.09 5.78
N ALA A 80 7.28 -0.99 6.76
CA ALA A 80 6.50 -2.22 6.56
C ALA A 80 5.06 -1.93 6.15
N ALA A 81 4.37 -0.97 6.79
CA ALA A 81 2.99 -0.64 6.47
C ALA A 81 2.83 0.04 5.11
N ASN A 82 3.89 0.66 4.57
CA ASN A 82 3.86 1.32 3.27
C ASN A 82 3.92 0.38 2.07
N HIS A 83 4.20 -0.92 2.26
CA HIS A 83 4.51 -1.82 1.14
C HIS A 83 3.44 -1.92 0.05
N SER A 84 2.20 -1.60 0.34
CA SER A 84 1.10 -1.61 -0.65
C SER A 84 0.20 -0.39 -0.56
N VAL A 85 0.60 0.66 0.13
CA VAL A 85 -0.15 1.94 0.15
C VAL A 85 0.22 2.72 -1.11
N TRP A 86 -0.12 2.16 -2.25
CA TRP A 86 0.25 2.65 -3.58
C TRP A 86 -0.49 3.92 -4.00
N ASP A 87 -1.39 4.37 -3.14
CA ASP A 87 -2.19 5.58 -3.34
C ASP A 87 -1.47 6.83 -2.87
N LEU A 88 -0.40 6.64 -2.10
CA LEU A 88 0.47 7.73 -1.70
C LEU A 88 1.38 8.12 -2.87
N GLU A 89 1.81 9.37 -2.85
CA GLU A 89 2.80 9.88 -3.79
C GLU A 89 4.11 9.10 -3.59
N ILE A 90 4.38 8.13 -4.48
CA ILE A 90 5.54 7.23 -4.40
C ILE A 90 6.85 8.04 -4.32
N GLU A 91 6.92 9.19 -4.96
CA GLU A 91 8.06 10.09 -4.95
C GLU A 91 8.40 10.66 -3.57
N ASN A 92 7.42 10.70 -2.68
CA ASN A 92 7.59 11.22 -1.32
C ASN A 92 7.91 10.13 -0.30
N LEU A 93 8.03 8.89 -0.73
CA LEU A 93 8.44 7.79 0.13
C LEU A 93 9.97 7.77 0.30
N SER A 94 10.43 7.22 1.42
CA SER A 94 11.85 6.96 1.64
C SER A 94 12.38 5.90 0.66
N ALA A 95 13.69 5.87 0.46
CA ALA A 95 14.33 4.85 -0.37
C ALA A 95 14.01 3.44 0.14
N GLU A 96 13.96 3.24 1.47
CA GLU A 96 13.62 1.98 2.11
C GLU A 96 12.20 1.55 1.77
N SER A 97 11.23 2.48 1.82
CA SER A 97 9.85 2.20 1.44
C SER A 97 9.71 1.88 -0.05
N LEU A 98 10.39 2.64 -0.92
CA LEU A 98 10.37 2.39 -2.37
C LEU A 98 10.95 1.02 -2.72
N VAL A 99 12.06 0.65 -2.09
CA VAL A 99 12.66 -0.69 -2.27
C VAL A 99 11.69 -1.78 -1.83
N LEU A 100 11.03 -1.61 -0.70
CA LEU A 100 10.06 -2.61 -0.22
C LEU A 100 8.83 -2.70 -1.13
N VAL A 101 8.26 -1.57 -1.55
CA VAL A 101 7.12 -1.54 -2.50
C VAL A 101 7.50 -2.22 -3.82
N TYR A 102 8.69 -1.91 -4.35
CA TYR A 102 9.21 -2.51 -5.58
C TYR A 102 9.38 -4.03 -5.45
N ALA A 103 9.94 -4.49 -4.34
CA ALA A 103 10.14 -5.92 -4.08
C ALA A 103 8.80 -6.66 -3.94
N ASP A 104 7.87 -6.14 -3.15
CA ASP A 104 6.55 -6.73 -2.96
C ASP A 104 5.75 -6.77 -4.26
N PHE A 105 5.85 -5.70 -5.07
CA PHE A 105 5.18 -5.66 -6.37
C PHE A 105 5.67 -6.77 -7.31
N ARG A 106 6.97 -7.10 -7.31
CA ARG A 106 7.57 -8.07 -8.22
C ARG A 106 7.49 -9.52 -7.73
N VAL A 107 7.42 -9.76 -6.43
CA VAL A 107 7.36 -11.12 -5.88
C VAL A 107 5.90 -11.57 -5.80
N LYS A 108 5.59 -12.68 -6.45
CA LYS A 108 4.26 -13.30 -6.42
C LYS A 108 4.37 -14.75 -6.00
N GLN A 109 3.31 -15.23 -5.36
CA GLN A 109 3.17 -16.64 -5.02
C GLN A 109 2.55 -17.42 -6.18
N SER A 110 3.17 -18.53 -6.50
CA SER A 110 2.63 -19.55 -7.39
C SER A 110 2.57 -20.91 -6.69
N ARG A 111 1.96 -21.91 -7.30
CA ARG A 111 1.98 -23.29 -6.83
C ARG A 111 3.01 -24.09 -7.59
N GLY A 112 3.93 -24.71 -6.87
CA GLY A 112 4.87 -25.67 -7.43
C GLY A 112 4.18 -26.94 -7.91
N ALA A 113 4.92 -27.72 -8.69
CA ALA A 113 4.44 -29.00 -9.25
C ALA A 113 4.08 -30.02 -8.16
N ASP A 114 4.67 -29.92 -6.99
CA ASP A 114 4.42 -30.72 -5.79
C ASP A 114 3.25 -30.22 -4.94
N GLY A 115 2.57 -29.15 -5.37
CA GLY A 115 1.50 -28.48 -4.63
C GLY A 115 1.99 -27.56 -3.51
N GLY A 116 3.33 -27.44 -3.31
CA GLY A 116 3.96 -26.48 -2.43
C GLY A 116 3.81 -25.05 -2.97
N GLU A 117 4.00 -24.07 -2.10
CA GLU A 117 4.04 -22.67 -2.51
C GLU A 117 5.47 -22.27 -2.82
N ILE A 118 5.65 -21.58 -3.93
CA ILE A 118 6.90 -20.98 -4.35
C ILE A 118 6.72 -19.48 -4.53
N ALA A 119 7.71 -18.72 -4.09
CA ALA A 119 7.80 -17.31 -4.42
C ALA A 119 8.55 -17.18 -5.75
N GLU A 120 7.93 -16.50 -6.69
CA GLU A 120 8.52 -16.22 -8.00
C GLU A 120 8.75 -14.73 -8.16
N LEU A 121 9.90 -14.37 -8.74
CA LEU A 121 10.22 -13.01 -9.11
C LEU A 121 9.78 -12.76 -10.56
N PHE A 122 8.89 -11.78 -10.71
CA PHE A 122 8.37 -11.36 -12.01
C PHE A 122 9.06 -10.08 -12.48
N SER A 123 9.08 -9.85 -13.80
CA SER A 123 9.31 -8.51 -14.31
C SER A 123 8.21 -7.57 -13.83
N LEU A 124 8.45 -6.26 -13.81
CA LEU A 124 7.39 -5.29 -13.44
C LEU A 124 6.14 -5.46 -14.31
N LYS A 125 6.33 -5.71 -15.61
CA LYS A 125 5.22 -5.91 -16.55
C LYS A 125 4.39 -7.14 -16.20
N ASP A 126 5.06 -8.29 -16.02
CA ASP A 126 4.36 -9.54 -15.73
C ASP A 126 3.70 -9.50 -14.34
N ALA A 127 4.35 -8.88 -13.36
CA ALA A 127 3.77 -8.66 -12.05
C ALA A 127 2.51 -7.78 -12.11
N PHE A 128 2.51 -6.76 -12.95
CA PHE A 128 1.35 -5.90 -13.19
C PHE A 128 0.17 -6.70 -13.76
N ASP A 129 0.43 -7.53 -14.78
CA ASP A 129 -0.59 -8.38 -15.41
C ASP A 129 -1.17 -9.40 -14.40
N VAL A 130 -0.31 -10.01 -13.57
CA VAL A 130 -0.73 -10.92 -12.49
C VAL A 130 -1.62 -10.20 -11.47
N ILE A 131 -1.26 -8.98 -11.07
CA ILE A 131 -2.06 -8.20 -10.10
C ILE A 131 -3.44 -7.88 -10.68
N LEU A 132 -3.49 -7.35 -11.91
CA LEU A 132 -4.77 -7.04 -12.56
C LEU A 132 -5.66 -8.26 -12.71
N GLY A 133 -5.08 -9.43 -12.97
CA GLY A 133 -5.81 -10.69 -13.09
C GLY A 133 -6.37 -11.22 -11.75
N LYS A 134 -5.81 -10.78 -10.61
CA LYS A 134 -6.25 -11.19 -9.26
C LYS A 134 -7.29 -10.25 -8.64
N LEU A 135 -7.47 -9.07 -9.23
CA LEU A 135 -8.38 -8.07 -8.69
C LEU A 135 -9.81 -8.33 -9.14
N ASP A 136 -10.72 -8.39 -8.17
CA ASP A 136 -12.15 -8.37 -8.45
C ASP A 136 -12.58 -6.97 -8.88
N ASN A 137 -13.52 -6.91 -9.83
CA ASN A 137 -14.14 -5.67 -10.29
C ASN A 137 -13.14 -4.58 -10.72
N VAL A 138 -12.31 -4.89 -11.72
CA VAL A 138 -11.36 -3.94 -12.30
C VAL A 138 -12.11 -3.01 -13.25
N ASP A 139 -12.57 -1.87 -12.72
CA ASP A 139 -13.06 -0.75 -13.53
C ASP A 139 -11.91 0.07 -14.13
N ASP A 140 -12.25 1.01 -15.02
CA ASP A 140 -11.25 1.86 -15.69
C ASP A 140 -10.51 2.79 -14.72
N ALA A 141 -11.15 3.22 -13.63
CA ALA A 141 -10.51 4.07 -12.62
C ALA A 141 -9.44 3.27 -11.88
N LYS A 142 -9.79 2.07 -11.45
CA LYS A 142 -8.87 1.14 -10.78
C LYS A 142 -7.71 0.76 -11.72
N ARG A 143 -7.99 0.48 -13.00
CA ARG A 143 -6.96 0.20 -14.01
C ARG A 143 -6.00 1.38 -14.18
N ARG A 144 -6.49 2.61 -14.34
CA ARG A 144 -5.67 3.82 -14.44
C ARG A 144 -4.79 4.01 -13.21
N ARG A 145 -5.33 3.79 -12.00
CA ARG A 145 -4.57 3.88 -10.76
C ARG A 145 -3.40 2.90 -10.73
N TYR A 146 -3.63 1.65 -11.08
CA TYR A 146 -2.55 0.65 -11.15
C TYR A 146 -1.56 0.94 -12.28
N GLN A 147 -2.00 1.50 -13.41
CA GLN A 147 -1.11 1.97 -14.47
C GLN A 147 -0.20 3.11 -14.00
N PHE A 148 -0.72 4.03 -13.19
CA PHE A 148 0.07 5.09 -12.58
C PHE A 148 1.14 4.53 -11.65
N VAL A 149 0.78 3.61 -10.75
CA VAL A 149 1.73 2.93 -9.87
C VAL A 149 2.79 2.17 -10.68
N TYR A 150 2.37 1.45 -11.70
CA TYR A 150 3.31 0.75 -12.59
C TYR A 150 4.31 1.71 -13.24
N ALA A 151 3.84 2.85 -13.75
CA ALA A 151 4.72 3.86 -14.35
C ALA A 151 5.74 4.38 -13.33
N LYS A 152 5.33 4.66 -12.08
CA LYS A 152 6.22 5.10 -11.01
C LYS A 152 7.24 4.04 -10.60
N LEU A 153 6.83 2.78 -10.53
CA LEU A 153 7.76 1.69 -10.23
C LEU A 153 8.75 1.46 -11.39
N ARG A 154 8.35 1.70 -12.63
CA ARG A 154 9.24 1.66 -13.78
C ARG A 154 10.28 2.79 -13.72
N ASP A 155 9.85 4.02 -13.39
CA ASP A 155 10.78 5.13 -13.17
C ASP A 155 11.78 4.81 -12.04
N PHE A 156 11.32 4.13 -10.99
CA PHE A 156 12.21 3.66 -9.93
C PHE A 156 13.15 2.54 -10.41
N GLU A 157 12.70 1.62 -11.25
CA GLU A 157 13.57 0.57 -11.84
C GLU A 157 14.63 1.18 -12.77
N GLU A 158 14.29 2.24 -13.53
CA GLU A 158 15.25 3.00 -14.31
C GLU A 158 16.30 3.68 -13.42
N TYR A 159 15.86 4.25 -12.29
CA TYR A 159 16.77 4.80 -11.27
C TYR A 159 17.71 3.72 -10.71
N LEU A 160 17.19 2.54 -10.38
CA LEU A 160 18.02 1.40 -9.93
C LEU A 160 19.06 1.04 -10.97
N THR A 161 18.65 0.94 -12.23
CA THR A 161 19.54 0.63 -13.36
C THR A 161 20.62 1.68 -13.54
N TYR A 162 20.28 2.96 -13.41
CA TYR A 162 21.23 4.08 -13.46
C TYR A 162 22.35 3.94 -12.42
N PHE A 163 22.02 3.45 -11.22
CA PHE A 163 23.01 3.16 -10.17
C PHE A 163 23.68 1.80 -10.29
N GLY A 164 23.43 1.06 -11.36
CA GLY A 164 24.05 -0.24 -11.61
C GLY A 164 23.53 -1.36 -10.70
N VAL A 165 22.31 -1.19 -10.15
CA VAL A 165 21.66 -2.24 -9.35
C VAL A 165 21.19 -3.35 -10.28
N ASP A 166 21.52 -4.59 -9.93
CA ASP A 166 21.00 -5.76 -10.64
C ASP A 166 19.52 -5.99 -10.30
N THR A 167 18.66 -5.72 -11.27
CA THR A 167 17.21 -5.94 -11.13
C THR A 167 16.77 -7.35 -11.52
N THR A 168 17.66 -8.16 -12.13
CA THR A 168 17.37 -9.55 -12.53
C THR A 168 17.53 -10.52 -11.37
N LEU A 169 18.43 -10.22 -10.43
CA LEU A 169 18.74 -11.01 -9.23
C LEU A 169 19.21 -12.44 -9.52
N GLU A 170 19.75 -12.68 -10.72
CA GLU A 170 20.15 -14.02 -11.16
C GLU A 170 21.41 -14.57 -10.46
N THR A 171 22.17 -13.74 -9.74
CA THR A 171 23.49 -14.10 -9.23
C THR A 171 23.69 -13.91 -7.74
N SER A 172 22.69 -14.04 -6.94
CA SER A 172 22.79 -13.59 -5.57
C SER A 172 23.30 -14.61 -4.55
N GLY A 173 24.59 -14.73 -4.48
CA GLY A 173 25.22 -15.01 -3.19
C GLY A 173 25.16 -13.76 -2.31
N VAL A 174 24.13 -13.62 -1.47
CA VAL A 174 23.99 -12.49 -0.56
C VAL A 174 25.08 -12.54 0.50
N PRO A 175 26.12 -11.65 0.48
CA PRO A 175 27.11 -11.63 1.56
C PRO A 175 26.42 -11.26 2.88
N PRO A 176 26.87 -11.79 4.02
CA PRO A 176 26.27 -11.50 5.31
C PRO A 176 26.30 -10.00 5.61
N VAL A 177 25.19 -9.47 6.13
CA VAL A 177 25.08 -8.07 6.57
C VAL A 177 26.11 -7.81 7.67
N SER A 178 26.91 -6.75 7.52
CA SER A 178 27.85 -6.36 8.55
C SER A 178 27.12 -5.93 9.83
N ARG A 179 27.62 -6.31 11.01
CA ARG A 179 27.07 -5.84 12.29
C ARG A 179 27.05 -4.31 12.44
N ARG A 180 27.88 -3.59 11.66
CA ARG A 180 27.90 -2.12 11.63
C ARG A 180 26.67 -1.52 10.94
N ASP A 181 25.96 -2.32 10.16
CA ASP A 181 24.74 -1.90 9.45
C ASP A 181 23.47 -2.14 10.29
N ALA A 182 23.62 -2.53 11.55
CA ALA A 182 22.50 -2.85 12.46
C ALA A 182 21.93 -1.63 13.22
N ALA A 183 22.30 -0.42 12.87
CA ALA A 183 21.70 0.78 13.47
C ALA A 183 20.29 0.98 12.91
N LEU A 184 19.29 0.97 13.80
CA LEU A 184 17.87 1.09 13.45
C LEU A 184 17.39 2.54 13.35
N ALA A 185 18.17 3.54 13.79
CA ALA A 185 17.76 4.93 13.81
C ALA A 185 18.36 5.72 12.67
N SER A 186 17.51 6.42 11.92
CA SER A 186 17.94 7.46 11.00
C SER A 186 18.00 8.82 11.72
N PRO A 187 18.98 9.70 11.43
CA PRO A 187 19.04 11.04 12.02
C PRO A 187 17.91 11.97 11.58
N ASP A 188 17.21 11.68 10.49
CA ASP A 188 16.15 12.54 9.94
C ASP A 188 14.75 12.16 10.43
N GLN A 189 14.61 11.87 11.70
CA GLN A 189 13.36 11.41 12.32
C GLN A 189 12.15 12.30 12.06
N VAL A 190 12.33 13.63 12.01
CA VAL A 190 11.20 14.57 11.85
C VAL A 190 10.46 14.36 10.53
N VAL A 191 11.17 14.17 9.42
CA VAL A 191 10.56 13.90 8.10
C VAL A 191 9.86 12.55 8.10
N TYR A 192 10.46 11.54 8.75
CA TYR A 192 9.85 10.22 8.89
C TYR A 192 8.58 10.27 9.72
N TYR A 193 8.55 11.02 10.83
CA TYR A 193 7.34 11.16 11.66
C TYR A 193 6.18 11.81 10.90
N LEU A 194 6.45 12.84 10.09
CA LEU A 194 5.41 13.47 9.28
C LEU A 194 4.81 12.48 8.26
N ARG A 195 5.65 11.75 7.55
CA ARG A 195 5.23 10.71 6.61
C ARG A 195 4.49 9.58 7.32
N TYR A 196 5.01 9.14 8.45
CA TYR A 196 4.38 8.12 9.27
C TYR A 196 2.97 8.53 9.71
N THR A 197 2.77 9.79 10.11
CA THR A 197 1.45 10.29 10.49
C THR A 197 0.47 10.24 9.32
N ALA A 198 0.91 10.57 8.11
CA ALA A 198 0.08 10.48 6.91
C ALA A 198 -0.30 9.02 6.60
N VAL A 199 0.66 8.09 6.66
CA VAL A 199 0.42 6.66 6.47
C VAL A 199 -0.50 6.10 7.55
N ASP A 200 -0.28 6.41 8.82
CA ASP A 200 -1.14 6.01 9.94
C ASP A 200 -2.58 6.47 9.71
N HIS A 201 -2.75 7.71 9.24
CA HIS A 201 -4.06 8.26 8.92
C HIS A 201 -4.74 7.45 7.80
N ASN A 202 -4.03 7.17 6.71
CA ASN A 202 -4.54 6.38 5.60
C ASN A 202 -4.88 4.94 6.01
N ILE A 203 -4.00 4.30 6.79
CA ILE A 203 -4.26 2.95 7.32
C ILE A 203 -5.53 2.94 8.18
N ARG A 204 -5.73 3.96 9.01
CA ARG A 204 -6.95 4.09 9.83
C ARG A 204 -8.19 4.32 8.97
N LEU A 205 -8.08 5.11 7.92
CA LEU A 205 -9.18 5.31 6.96
C LEU A 205 -9.52 4.02 6.23
N MET A 206 -8.53 3.30 5.70
CA MET A 206 -8.73 2.01 5.06
C MET A 206 -9.38 1.00 6.02
N HIS A 207 -8.93 0.97 7.28
CA HIS A 207 -9.53 0.12 8.32
C HIS A 207 -11.01 0.48 8.57
N ARG A 208 -11.33 1.77 8.65
CA ARG A 208 -12.70 2.24 8.82
C ARG A 208 -13.58 1.88 7.63
N LEU A 209 -13.10 2.21 6.43
CA LEU A 209 -13.85 1.99 5.19
C LEU A 209 -13.97 0.50 4.83
N GLY A 210 -13.04 -0.34 5.27
CA GLY A 210 -13.08 -1.80 5.08
C GLY A 210 -14.07 -2.54 5.99
N ARG A 211 -14.62 -1.89 7.03
CA ARG A 211 -15.62 -2.48 7.95
C ARG A 211 -16.97 -1.81 7.74
N GLU A 212 -17.99 -2.57 7.42
CA GLU A 212 -19.33 -2.05 7.07
C GLU A 212 -19.88 -1.08 8.11
N HIS A 213 -19.86 -1.45 9.39
CA HIS A 213 -20.39 -0.58 10.46
C HIS A 213 -19.57 0.71 10.67
N LEU A 214 -18.25 0.68 10.41
CA LEU A 214 -17.40 1.87 10.49
C LEU A 214 -17.51 2.73 9.24
N PHE A 215 -17.73 2.12 8.08
CA PHE A 215 -18.05 2.81 6.84
C PHE A 215 -19.36 3.61 7.00
N LEU A 216 -20.43 2.94 7.46
CA LEU A 216 -21.72 3.59 7.73
C LEU A 216 -21.59 4.73 8.75
N ALA A 217 -20.87 4.51 9.85
CA ALA A 217 -20.63 5.58 10.83
C ALA A 217 -19.86 6.77 10.22
N THR A 218 -18.93 6.51 9.28
CA THR A 218 -18.19 7.57 8.58
C THR A 218 -19.09 8.32 7.60
N LEU A 219 -19.97 7.61 6.90
CA LEU A 219 -20.96 8.21 6.00
C LEU A 219 -21.97 9.09 6.74
N GLU A 220 -22.47 8.62 7.88
CA GLU A 220 -23.38 9.40 8.73
C GLU A 220 -22.70 10.63 9.37
N ALA A 221 -21.42 10.50 9.74
CA ALA A 221 -20.63 11.64 10.19
C ALA A 221 -20.49 12.69 9.08
N ALA A 222 -20.27 12.27 7.84
CA ALA A 222 -20.20 13.16 6.69
C ALA A 222 -21.54 13.86 6.41
N ARG A 223 -22.68 13.14 6.51
CA ARG A 223 -24.03 13.74 6.39
C ARG A 223 -24.32 14.78 7.45
N SER A 224 -23.84 14.54 8.66
CA SER A 224 -24.05 15.42 9.81
C SER A 224 -23.13 16.63 9.84
N GLU A 225 -22.09 16.66 8.99
CA GLU A 225 -21.07 17.70 9.00
C GLU A 225 -21.64 19.02 8.46
N LYS A 226 -21.39 20.11 9.20
CA LYS A 226 -21.88 21.46 8.88
C LYS A 226 -20.78 22.36 8.33
N ASP A 227 -19.53 22.06 8.61
CA ASP A 227 -18.40 22.81 8.11
C ASP A 227 -18.06 22.38 6.68
N ALA A 228 -18.11 23.33 5.73
CA ALA A 228 -17.87 23.04 4.32
C ALA A 228 -16.45 22.53 4.04
N GLY A 229 -15.45 22.96 4.81
CA GLY A 229 -14.07 22.49 4.67
C GLY A 229 -13.94 21.03 5.05
N ARG A 230 -14.53 20.64 6.18
CA ARG A 230 -14.55 19.24 6.63
C ARG A 230 -15.41 18.35 5.74
N LEU A 231 -16.54 18.87 5.25
CA LEU A 231 -17.38 18.14 4.30
C LEU A 231 -16.63 17.87 2.98
N ARG A 232 -15.86 18.86 2.46
CA ARG A 232 -14.98 18.64 1.31
C ARG A 232 -13.93 17.55 1.58
N ALA A 233 -13.38 17.49 2.80
CA ALA A 233 -12.45 16.43 3.16
C ALA A 233 -13.10 15.05 3.16
N TYR A 234 -14.35 14.91 3.64
CA TYR A 234 -15.09 13.64 3.52
C TYR A 234 -15.31 13.22 2.08
N VAL A 235 -15.73 14.16 1.21
CA VAL A 235 -15.91 13.85 -0.22
C VAL A 235 -14.61 13.44 -0.88
N ALA A 236 -13.49 14.09 -0.53
CA ALA A 236 -12.17 13.71 -1.02
C ALA A 236 -11.75 12.30 -0.56
N ILE A 237 -12.04 11.94 0.70
CA ILE A 237 -11.80 10.59 1.22
C ILE A 237 -12.63 9.56 0.44
N PHE A 238 -13.91 9.84 0.21
CA PHE A 238 -14.77 8.94 -0.55
C PHE A 238 -14.31 8.81 -2.00
N ASP A 239 -13.84 9.89 -2.62
CA ASP A 239 -13.28 9.88 -3.95
C ASP A 239 -12.00 9.04 -4.03
N GLU A 240 -11.12 9.16 -3.05
CA GLU A 240 -9.85 8.43 -2.99
C GLU A 240 -10.07 6.91 -2.90
N TYR A 241 -11.08 6.47 -2.12
CA TYR A 241 -11.24 5.07 -1.77
C TYR A 241 -12.40 4.35 -2.48
N PHE A 242 -13.21 5.01 -3.33
CA PHE A 242 -14.40 4.40 -3.93
C PHE A 242 -14.12 3.15 -4.77
N THR A 243 -12.93 3.04 -5.36
CA THR A 243 -12.53 1.87 -6.17
C THR A 243 -12.42 0.59 -5.35
N TYR A 244 -12.28 0.71 -4.03
CA TYR A 244 -12.16 -0.42 -3.10
C TYR A 244 -13.47 -0.82 -2.45
N TRP A 245 -14.55 -0.10 -2.71
CA TRP A 245 -15.83 -0.33 -2.06
C TRP A 245 -16.58 -1.50 -2.67
N SER A 246 -17.37 -2.17 -1.82
CA SER A 246 -18.38 -3.12 -2.26
C SER A 246 -19.49 -2.38 -3.03
N ALA A 247 -20.27 -3.12 -3.82
CA ALA A 247 -21.44 -2.55 -4.52
C ALA A 247 -22.39 -1.84 -3.55
N GLY A 248 -22.69 -2.45 -2.40
CA GLY A 248 -23.55 -1.84 -1.38
C GLY A 248 -22.99 -0.54 -0.80
N GLN A 249 -21.69 -0.46 -0.57
CA GLN A 249 -21.04 0.78 -0.12
C GLN A 249 -21.10 1.87 -1.19
N LYS A 250 -20.93 1.51 -2.46
CA LYS A 250 -21.08 2.45 -3.59
C LYS A 250 -22.51 3.00 -3.67
N GLU A 251 -23.53 2.15 -3.55
CA GLU A 251 -24.94 2.56 -3.54
C GLU A 251 -25.25 3.55 -2.40
N GLN A 252 -24.86 3.20 -1.18
CA GLN A 252 -25.07 4.05 -0.01
C GLN A 252 -24.38 5.41 -0.12
N THR A 253 -23.19 5.43 -0.75
CA THR A 253 -22.48 6.68 -0.99
C THR A 253 -23.14 7.51 -2.08
N LEU A 254 -23.68 6.89 -3.13
CA LEU A 254 -24.41 7.61 -4.17
C LEU A 254 -25.56 8.42 -3.58
N ASP A 255 -26.36 7.85 -2.68
CA ASP A 255 -27.46 8.57 -2.01
C ASP A 255 -26.96 9.83 -1.32
N PHE A 256 -25.87 9.72 -0.56
CA PHE A 256 -25.24 10.87 0.09
C PHE A 256 -24.70 11.89 -0.93
N LEU A 257 -24.06 11.46 -1.99
CA LEU A 257 -23.51 12.35 -3.02
C LEU A 257 -24.62 13.10 -3.76
N TYR A 258 -25.78 12.46 -4.00
CA TYR A 258 -26.96 13.15 -4.57
C TYR A 258 -27.47 14.26 -3.65
N GLU A 259 -27.49 14.05 -2.33
CA GLU A 259 -27.82 15.09 -1.37
C GLU A 259 -26.89 16.31 -1.50
N LEU A 260 -25.59 16.06 -1.74
CA LEU A 260 -24.55 17.09 -1.88
C LEU A 260 -24.68 17.93 -3.15
N LEU A 261 -25.41 17.49 -4.18
CA LEU A 261 -25.68 18.31 -5.37
C LEU A 261 -26.51 19.54 -5.03
N LEU A 262 -27.21 19.55 -3.89
CA LEU A 262 -27.97 20.69 -3.37
C LEU A 262 -27.15 21.56 -2.41
N SER A 263 -25.89 21.26 -2.15
CA SER A 263 -25.03 22.04 -1.28
C SER A 263 -24.92 23.50 -1.75
N ALA A 264 -24.88 24.45 -0.81
CA ALA A 264 -24.57 25.85 -1.12
C ALA A 264 -23.15 26.04 -1.67
N ASP A 265 -22.21 25.16 -1.29
CA ASP A 265 -20.81 25.21 -1.72
C ASP A 265 -20.65 24.64 -3.14
N GLY A 266 -20.13 25.45 -4.06
CA GLY A 266 -19.96 25.07 -5.47
C GLY A 266 -18.86 24.00 -5.69
N ASP A 267 -17.84 23.97 -4.84
CA ASP A 267 -16.77 22.98 -4.94
C ASP A 267 -17.27 21.60 -4.50
N ILE A 268 -18.08 21.56 -3.44
CA ILE A 268 -18.75 20.33 -2.99
C ILE A 268 -19.65 19.77 -4.09
N ARG A 269 -20.49 20.63 -4.71
CA ARG A 269 -21.37 20.18 -5.81
C ARG A 269 -20.58 19.59 -6.98
N ARG A 270 -19.51 20.29 -7.40
CA ARG A 270 -18.67 19.81 -8.53
C ARG A 270 -17.98 18.49 -8.22
N HIS A 271 -17.41 18.38 -7.01
CA HIS A 271 -16.71 17.18 -6.60
C HIS A 271 -17.68 16.00 -6.47
N ALA A 272 -18.85 16.21 -5.84
CA ALA A 272 -19.90 15.21 -5.73
C ALA A 272 -20.37 14.73 -7.12
N ALA A 273 -20.65 15.65 -8.05
CA ALA A 273 -21.06 15.30 -9.40
C ALA A 273 -19.99 14.48 -10.15
N ALA A 274 -18.71 14.85 -10.02
CA ALA A 274 -17.62 14.11 -10.61
C ALA A 274 -17.48 12.70 -10.02
N LEU A 275 -17.62 12.57 -8.70
CA LEU A 275 -17.54 11.28 -8.01
C LEU A 275 -18.74 10.39 -8.37
N ILE A 276 -19.95 10.93 -8.45
CA ILE A 276 -21.13 10.20 -8.93
C ILE A 276 -20.84 9.59 -10.31
N GLY A 277 -20.30 10.39 -11.24
CA GLY A 277 -19.97 9.88 -12.59
C GLY A 277 -18.97 8.71 -12.55
N ARG A 278 -17.94 8.81 -11.71
CA ARG A 278 -16.95 7.73 -11.55
C ARG A 278 -17.53 6.47 -10.90
N VAL A 279 -18.34 6.64 -9.85
CA VAL A 279 -18.96 5.50 -9.17
C VAL A 279 -19.93 4.78 -10.10
N LEU A 280 -20.77 5.52 -10.85
CA LEU A 280 -21.70 4.94 -11.82
C LEU A 280 -21.00 4.23 -12.97
N ALA A 281 -19.90 4.79 -13.49
CA ALA A 281 -19.08 4.12 -14.51
C ALA A 281 -18.50 2.77 -14.05
N GLY A 282 -18.37 2.56 -12.76
CA GLY A 282 -17.90 1.29 -12.18
C GLY A 282 -19.00 0.23 -12.02
N PHE A 283 -20.27 0.54 -12.36
CA PHE A 283 -21.39 -0.42 -12.42
C PHE A 283 -21.70 -0.88 -13.85
N LEU A 284 -21.17 -0.19 -14.87
CA LEU A 284 -21.31 -0.53 -16.29
C LEU A 284 -20.19 -1.46 -16.76
#